data_d08fa2dc2b6c82867e21672292fe8779
#
_entry.id   d08fa2dc2b6c82867e21672292fe8779
#
_cell.length_a   1.000
_cell.length_b   1.000
_cell.length_c   1.000
_cell.angle_alpha   90.00
_cell.angle_beta   90.00
_cell.angle_gamma   90.00
#
_symmetry.space_group_name_H-M   'P 1'
#
loop_
_entity.id
_entity.type
_entity.pdbx_description
1 polymer ?
#
loop_
_entity_poly.entity_id
_entity_poly.type
_entity_poly.pdbx_seq_one_letter_code
_entity_poly.pdbx_strand_id
1 'polypeptide(L)'
;MKQVPPLPMTVRRGDRAPVPIREHMAIDVSPGPIRPIAQISAYFPHPGLEGVLPTRDRIRGQGATTASSGTGEGESADGYDSDENTSLGTLEFDILYDPESCTLDCTILRAKGLKPMDFNGLADPYVKLHLLPGACKANKLKTRTQHNTLNPVWNESLTYNGITAEDMARKTLRISVCDEDKLTHNEFIGETRVPLRRLRPGQKRHFNLCLERQQPLASPSSMTAALRGISCYLRELEPPAGWALEERGRILLALTYISERRGLLVSILRCAHLAAMDVCGYSDPYVKAYLKPDEEKKSKHKTTVKKKTLNPEYNEDFFYEIEQSDLGQKSLEITVWDYDIGKSNDFIGGVTLGLGAPGECRQHWLSCLQTPDCRLEHWHTLTNELPESSAFGP
;
A
#
# COMPACT_ATOMS: atom_id res chain seq x y z
N MET A 1 35.91 -39.01 -54.77
CA MET A 1 35.52 -39.64 -53.51
C MET A 1 36.48 -39.21 -52.44
N LYS A 2 36.04 -38.29 -51.56
CA LYS A 2 36.78 -37.89 -50.35
C LYS A 2 35.87 -38.22 -49.16
N GLN A 3 36.31 -39.12 -48.32
CA GLN A 3 35.64 -39.54 -47.09
C GLN A 3 35.69 -38.42 -46.06
N VAL A 4 34.57 -38.17 -45.44
CA VAL A 4 34.40 -37.28 -44.28
C VAL A 4 34.66 -38.11 -43.03
N PRO A 5 35.45 -37.62 -42.05
CA PRO A 5 35.68 -38.33 -40.78
C PRO A 5 34.49 -38.19 -39.84
N PRO A 6 34.24 -39.15 -38.95
CA PRO A 6 33.12 -39.13 -38.04
C PRO A 6 33.34 -38.16 -36.87
N LEU A 7 32.22 -37.50 -36.44
CA LEU A 7 32.12 -36.61 -35.28
C LEU A 7 32.37 -37.34 -33.95
N PRO A 8 32.91 -36.69 -32.94
CA PRO A 8 33.23 -37.29 -31.65
C PRO A 8 32.00 -37.65 -30.84
N MET A 9 32.07 -38.72 -30.12
CA MET A 9 31.05 -39.31 -29.27
C MET A 9 30.64 -38.37 -28.15
N THR A 10 29.35 -38.19 -28.03
CA THR A 10 28.69 -37.53 -26.87
C THR A 10 28.90 -38.42 -25.62
N VAL A 11 29.45 -37.80 -24.59
CA VAL A 11 29.55 -38.37 -23.24
C VAL A 11 28.11 -38.55 -22.70
N ARG A 12 27.71 -39.79 -22.45
CA ARG A 12 26.49 -40.13 -21.74
C ARG A 12 26.59 -39.61 -20.30
N ARG A 13 25.81 -38.60 -19.99
CA ARG A 13 25.54 -38.19 -18.63
C ARG A 13 24.67 -39.26 -17.99
N GLY A 14 25.17 -39.90 -16.93
CA GLY A 14 24.45 -40.94 -16.21
C GLY A 14 23.10 -40.46 -15.71
N ASP A 15 22.10 -41.30 -15.89
CA ASP A 15 20.74 -41.15 -15.37
C ASP A 15 20.79 -41.08 -13.83
N ARG A 16 20.76 -39.87 -13.27
CA ARG A 16 20.29 -39.64 -11.93
C ARG A 16 18.87 -39.14 -12.05
N ALA A 17 17.91 -39.95 -11.60
CA ALA A 17 16.53 -39.51 -11.45
C ALA A 17 16.49 -38.22 -10.63
N PRO A 18 15.70 -37.21 -11.04
CA PRO A 18 15.55 -35.98 -10.25
C PRO A 18 14.83 -36.34 -8.96
N VAL A 19 15.50 -36.19 -7.82
CA VAL A 19 14.91 -36.34 -6.50
C VAL A 19 14.06 -35.09 -6.28
N PRO A 20 12.75 -35.21 -6.00
CA PRO A 20 11.89 -34.03 -5.80
C PRO A 20 12.35 -33.25 -4.57
N ILE A 21 12.40 -31.92 -4.71
CA ILE A 21 12.85 -30.95 -3.67
C ILE A 21 12.15 -31.15 -2.32
N ARG A 22 10.97 -31.79 -2.31
CA ARG A 22 10.21 -32.09 -1.08
C ARG A 22 10.91 -33.09 -0.14
N GLU A 23 11.77 -33.96 -0.63
CA GLU A 23 12.46 -34.94 0.22
C GLU A 23 13.69 -34.36 0.94
N HIS A 24 14.22 -33.20 0.50
CA HIS A 24 15.34 -32.54 1.15
C HIS A 24 14.95 -31.59 2.28
N MET A 25 13.65 -31.31 2.47
CA MET A 25 13.14 -30.41 3.52
C MET A 25 12.30 -31.14 4.59
N ALA A 26 12.28 -32.45 4.61
CA ALA A 26 11.73 -33.21 5.73
C ALA A 26 12.71 -33.16 6.91
N ILE A 27 12.75 -32.05 7.61
CA ILE A 27 13.18 -32.03 8.99
C ILE A 27 12.06 -32.75 9.75
N ASP A 28 12.37 -33.96 10.21
CA ASP A 28 11.45 -34.73 11.05
C ASP A 28 11.35 -34.02 12.40
N VAL A 29 10.49 -32.99 12.47
CA VAL A 29 10.11 -32.32 13.70
C VAL A 29 8.94 -33.11 14.26
N SER A 30 9.22 -34.23 14.88
CA SER A 30 8.27 -34.83 15.82
C SER A 30 8.01 -33.81 16.93
N PRO A 31 6.81 -33.27 17.08
CA PRO A 31 6.54 -32.38 18.20
C PRO A 31 6.56 -33.22 19.47
N GLY A 32 7.65 -33.08 20.23
CA GLY A 32 7.69 -33.62 21.60
C GLY A 32 6.55 -33.02 22.42
N PRO A 33 6.12 -33.68 23.50
CA PRO A 33 4.99 -33.21 24.30
C PRO A 33 5.24 -31.78 24.76
N ILE A 34 4.29 -30.88 24.48
CA ILE A 34 4.30 -29.48 24.89
C ILE A 34 4.37 -29.43 26.40
N ARG A 35 5.50 -29.04 26.98
CA ARG A 35 5.63 -28.83 28.42
C ARG A 35 5.03 -27.48 28.83
N PRO A 36 4.35 -27.37 29.97
CA PRO A 36 3.86 -26.10 30.48
C PRO A 36 4.96 -25.04 30.59
N ILE A 37 4.65 -23.79 30.30
CA ILE A 37 5.57 -22.64 30.28
C ILE A 37 6.42 -22.51 31.57
N ALA A 38 5.88 -22.94 32.73
CA ALA A 38 6.59 -22.96 34.02
C ALA A 38 7.85 -23.84 34.02
N GLN A 39 7.99 -24.78 33.09
CA GLN A 39 9.16 -25.67 33.01
C GLN A 39 10.24 -25.18 32.01
N ILE A 40 9.96 -24.14 31.24
CA ILE A 40 10.94 -23.57 30.27
C ILE A 40 12.05 -22.80 30.99
N SER A 41 11.78 -22.23 32.17
CA SER A 41 12.78 -21.55 33.02
C SER A 41 13.94 -22.44 33.45
N ALA A 42 13.78 -23.76 33.43
CA ALA A 42 14.82 -24.73 33.74
C ALA A 42 15.92 -24.85 32.66
N TYR A 43 15.65 -24.36 31.44
CA TYR A 43 16.61 -24.41 30.32
C TYR A 43 17.51 -23.16 30.21
N PHE A 44 17.22 -22.12 31.02
CA PHE A 44 18.02 -20.90 31.09
C PHE A 44 18.42 -20.62 32.55
N PRO A 45 19.42 -21.31 33.10
CA PRO A 45 19.88 -21.04 34.46
C PRO A 45 20.55 -19.65 34.47
N HIS A 46 19.95 -18.69 35.16
CA HIS A 46 20.63 -17.46 35.50
C HIS A 46 21.70 -17.77 36.57
N PRO A 47 22.96 -17.37 36.38
CA PRO A 47 23.97 -17.46 37.44
C PRO A 47 23.68 -16.38 38.47
N GLY A 48 23.24 -16.78 39.64
CA GLY A 48 23.40 -16.06 40.89
C GLY A 48 22.45 -14.92 41.20
N LEU A 49 21.42 -15.25 41.97
CA LEU A 49 20.90 -14.41 43.04
C LEU A 49 20.11 -15.33 44.02
N GLU A 50 20.82 -15.94 44.94
CA GLU A 50 20.22 -16.44 46.19
C GLU A 50 20.13 -15.28 47.16
N GLY A 51 18.96 -15.17 47.78
CA GLY A 51 18.81 -14.63 49.11
C GLY A 51 18.16 -13.25 49.24
N VAL A 52 17.08 -13.33 50.00
CA VAL A 52 16.48 -12.31 50.87
C VAL A 52 15.20 -11.64 50.35
N LEU A 53 14.11 -12.22 50.83
CA LEU A 53 12.85 -11.51 51.04
C LEU A 53 13.01 -10.60 52.30
N PRO A 54 12.56 -9.34 52.24
CA PRO A 54 12.19 -8.63 53.48
C PRO A 54 10.69 -8.45 53.56
N THR A 55 10.23 -8.83 54.71
CA THR A 55 8.91 -8.56 55.32
C THR A 55 8.61 -7.06 55.37
N ARG A 56 7.31 -6.75 55.19
CA ARG A 56 6.72 -5.45 55.52
C ARG A 56 7.03 -5.03 56.94
N ASP A 57 7.50 -3.79 57.13
CA ASP A 57 6.94 -2.96 58.20
C ASP A 57 7.07 -1.46 57.92
N ARG A 58 6.06 -0.75 58.39
CA ARG A 58 5.88 0.71 58.41
C ARG A 58 6.99 1.35 59.27
N ILE A 59 7.39 2.61 58.97
CA ILE A 59 7.27 3.77 59.88
C ILE A 59 7.87 5.03 59.21
N ARG A 60 7.19 6.05 59.30
CA ARG A 60 7.18 7.50 59.28
C ARG A 60 8.50 8.21 59.75
N GLY A 61 8.87 9.33 59.08
CA GLY A 61 9.54 10.43 59.82
C GLY A 61 10.66 11.16 59.07
N GLN A 62 10.37 12.35 58.63
CA GLN A 62 11.12 13.63 58.69
C GLN A 62 12.65 13.69 58.64
N GLY A 63 13.18 14.57 57.74
CA GLY A 63 14.08 15.62 58.18
C GLY A 63 15.48 15.69 57.60
N ALA A 64 15.74 16.73 56.82
CA ALA A 64 16.85 17.66 56.82
C ALA A 64 18.30 17.24 56.41
N THR A 65 18.74 17.89 55.33
CA THR A 65 20.06 18.57 55.10
C THR A 65 21.37 17.92 55.52
N THR A 66 22.31 17.80 54.61
CA THR A 66 23.53 18.63 54.44
C THR A 66 24.50 18.04 53.42
N ALA A 67 25.25 18.93 52.79
CA ALA A 67 26.27 18.69 51.78
C ALA A 67 27.52 17.99 52.33
N SER A 68 28.23 17.22 51.46
CA SER A 68 29.71 17.26 51.44
C SER A 68 30.25 16.52 50.21
N SER A 69 31.25 17.14 49.63
CA SER A 69 32.13 16.80 48.53
C SER A 69 32.91 15.47 48.70
N GLY A 70 33.19 14.78 47.58
CA GLY A 70 34.15 13.70 47.52
C GLY A 70 34.38 13.21 46.10
N THR A 71 35.52 13.54 45.54
CA THR A 71 36.07 13.10 44.26
C THR A 71 36.32 11.60 44.21
N GLY A 72 36.03 10.97 43.07
CA GLY A 72 36.41 9.58 42.80
C GLY A 72 36.10 9.22 41.36
N GLU A 73 37.12 9.13 40.54
CA GLU A 73 37.10 8.64 39.16
C GLU A 73 36.70 7.17 39.14
N GLY A 74 35.78 6.81 38.24
CA GLY A 74 35.39 5.43 38.00
C GLY A 74 34.69 5.33 36.65
N GLU A 75 35.31 4.63 35.72
CA GLU A 75 34.91 4.36 34.35
C GLU A 75 33.46 3.91 34.29
N SER A 76 32.69 4.63 33.49
CA SER A 76 31.29 4.29 33.18
C SER A 76 31.22 3.39 31.96
N ALA A 77 30.70 2.20 32.16
CA ALA A 77 30.15 1.37 31.07
C ALA A 77 28.99 2.14 30.41
N ASP A 78 29.08 2.34 29.11
CA ASP A 78 28.03 2.92 28.27
C ASP A 78 26.75 2.06 28.33
N GLY A 79 25.86 2.40 29.25
CA GLY A 79 24.47 2.04 29.18
C GLY A 79 23.81 2.96 28.16
N TYR A 80 23.39 2.42 27.03
CA TYR A 80 22.48 3.11 26.12
C TYR A 80 21.14 3.33 26.86
N ASP A 81 21.04 4.41 27.57
CA ASP A 81 19.82 4.94 28.14
C ASP A 81 19.01 5.50 26.95
N SER A 82 18.01 4.77 26.52
CA SER A 82 17.09 5.25 25.48
C SER A 82 16.30 6.41 26.08
N ASP A 83 16.73 7.60 25.74
CA ASP A 83 16.18 8.89 26.16
C ASP A 83 14.68 8.95 25.77
N GLU A 84 13.80 8.53 26.70
CA GLU A 84 12.34 8.49 26.49
C GLU A 84 11.73 9.89 26.28
N ASN A 85 12.51 10.96 26.46
CA ASN A 85 12.06 12.34 26.46
C ASN A 85 12.53 13.16 25.24
N THR A 86 13.17 12.54 24.23
CA THR A 86 13.63 13.29 23.06
C THR A 86 12.45 13.67 22.17
N SER A 87 12.21 14.97 21.98
CA SER A 87 11.23 15.49 21.02
C SER A 87 11.57 15.01 19.61
N LEU A 88 10.65 14.37 18.91
CA LEU A 88 10.82 13.93 17.53
C LEU A 88 10.60 15.05 16.52
N GLY A 89 10.22 16.24 16.99
CA GLY A 89 9.90 17.41 16.17
C GLY A 89 8.42 17.56 15.87
N THR A 90 8.12 18.55 15.05
CA THR A 90 6.75 18.87 14.60
C THR A 90 6.66 18.84 13.09
N LEU A 91 5.47 18.52 12.56
CA LEU A 91 5.18 18.51 11.12
C LEU A 91 4.00 19.42 10.85
N GLU A 92 4.15 20.33 9.86
CA GLU A 92 3.15 21.27 9.39
C GLU A 92 2.71 20.88 7.98
N PHE A 93 1.39 20.71 7.80
CA PHE A 93 0.78 20.27 6.54
C PHE A 93 -0.68 20.67 6.43
N ASP A 94 -1.19 20.66 5.19
CA ASP A 94 -2.58 20.92 4.86
C ASP A 94 -3.21 19.68 4.23
N ILE A 95 -4.52 19.48 4.47
CA ILE A 95 -5.32 18.45 3.81
C ILE A 95 -6.58 19.08 3.24
N LEU A 96 -6.92 18.71 2.00
CA LEU A 96 -8.16 19.05 1.31
C LEU A 96 -8.75 17.80 0.67
N TYR A 97 -10.01 17.50 0.94
CA TYR A 97 -10.78 16.48 0.22
C TYR A 97 -11.76 17.15 -0.72
N ASP A 98 -11.64 16.85 -2.00
CA ASP A 98 -12.60 17.26 -3.02
C ASP A 98 -13.50 16.08 -3.41
N PRO A 99 -14.79 16.10 -3.07
CA PRO A 99 -15.71 15.02 -3.41
C PRO A 99 -16.09 14.98 -4.89
N GLU A 100 -15.98 16.09 -5.64
CA GLU A 100 -16.34 16.13 -7.06
C GLU A 100 -15.30 15.41 -7.91
N SER A 101 -14.02 15.69 -7.68
CA SER A 101 -12.92 15.01 -8.35
C SER A 101 -12.51 13.69 -7.66
N CYS A 102 -13.09 13.36 -6.50
CA CYS A 102 -12.68 12.24 -5.65
C CYS A 102 -11.19 12.27 -5.32
N THR A 103 -10.63 13.43 -4.98
CA THR A 103 -9.22 13.60 -4.65
C THR A 103 -9.01 14.00 -3.19
N LEU A 104 -7.91 13.49 -2.61
CA LEU A 104 -7.42 13.91 -1.31
C LEU A 104 -6.03 14.52 -1.49
N ASP A 105 -5.96 15.85 -1.40
CA ASP A 105 -4.72 16.60 -1.52
C ASP A 105 -4.07 16.79 -0.15
N CYS A 106 -2.79 16.40 -0.05
CA CYS A 106 -1.96 16.53 1.12
C CYS A 106 -0.76 17.42 0.80
N THR A 107 -0.76 18.66 1.23
CA THR A 107 0.36 19.59 1.03
C THR A 107 1.26 19.55 2.26
N ILE A 108 2.45 18.98 2.10
CA ILE A 108 3.46 18.91 3.15
C ILE A 108 4.27 20.19 3.11
N LEU A 109 4.17 21.01 4.16
CA LEU A 109 4.79 22.32 4.22
C LEU A 109 6.22 22.23 4.74
N ARG A 110 6.38 21.88 6.01
CA ARG A 110 7.70 21.82 6.69
C ARG A 110 7.65 20.99 7.96
N ALA A 111 8.84 20.60 8.43
CA ALA A 111 9.01 20.11 9.80
C ALA A 111 9.99 21.00 10.57
N LYS A 112 9.96 20.91 11.90
CA LYS A 112 10.86 21.65 12.79
C LYS A 112 11.35 20.78 13.92
N GLY A 113 12.64 20.90 14.24
CA GLY A 113 13.27 20.25 15.38
C GLY A 113 13.21 18.73 15.29
N LEU A 114 13.44 18.18 14.08
CA LEU A 114 13.50 16.74 13.88
C LEU A 114 14.64 16.13 14.70
N LYS A 115 14.47 14.88 15.14
CA LYS A 115 15.53 14.11 15.78
C LYS A 115 16.68 13.91 14.79
N PRO A 116 17.94 14.22 15.16
CA PRO A 116 19.09 13.88 14.33
C PRO A 116 19.25 12.37 14.19
N MET A 117 19.57 11.90 12.99
CA MET A 117 19.73 10.48 12.68
C MET A 117 21.15 10.16 12.24
N ASP A 118 21.84 11.13 11.58
CA ASP A 118 23.21 11.00 11.12
C ASP A 118 24.25 11.30 12.21
N PHE A 119 25.45 10.75 12.04
CA PHE A 119 26.61 11.03 12.92
C PHE A 119 27.03 12.51 12.97
N ASN A 120 26.70 13.29 11.93
CA ASN A 120 26.95 14.74 11.88
C ASN A 120 25.92 15.56 12.68
N GLY A 121 24.94 14.91 13.32
CA GLY A 121 23.87 15.55 14.08
C GLY A 121 22.75 16.13 13.21
N LEU A 122 22.65 15.75 11.94
CA LEU A 122 21.61 16.15 11.00
C LEU A 122 20.77 14.96 10.55
N ALA A 123 19.98 15.13 9.48
CA ALA A 123 19.21 14.08 8.83
C ALA A 123 18.95 14.50 7.38
N ASP A 124 18.61 13.52 6.54
CA ASP A 124 18.13 13.68 5.16
C ASP A 124 16.62 13.36 5.10
N PRO A 125 15.74 14.20 5.69
CA PRO A 125 14.34 13.84 5.89
C PRO A 125 13.48 13.89 4.64
N TYR A 126 12.57 12.92 4.52
CA TYR A 126 11.43 12.91 3.60
C TYR A 126 10.16 12.45 4.30
N VAL A 127 9.01 12.83 3.75
CA VAL A 127 7.70 12.45 4.28
C VAL A 127 7.08 11.35 3.42
N LYS A 128 6.53 10.35 4.06
CA LYS A 128 5.86 9.21 3.45
C LYS A 128 4.42 9.13 3.94
N LEU A 129 3.48 9.07 3.00
CA LEU A 129 2.04 8.96 3.26
C LEU A 129 1.55 7.54 2.97
N HIS A 130 0.62 7.05 3.79
CA HIS A 130 -0.15 5.83 3.56
C HIS A 130 -1.60 6.01 4.02
N LEU A 131 -2.51 5.32 3.35
CA LEU A 131 -3.89 5.18 3.79
C LEU A 131 -4.04 3.87 4.56
N LEU A 132 -4.60 3.93 5.78
CA LEU A 132 -4.86 2.79 6.66
C LEU A 132 -6.36 2.55 6.80
N PRO A 133 -6.84 1.30 6.90
CA PRO A 133 -6.11 0.05 6.72
C PRO A 133 -5.68 -0.18 5.27
N GLY A 134 -4.78 -1.15 5.05
CA GLY A 134 -4.34 -1.52 3.71
C GLY A 134 -3.12 -0.73 3.19
N ALA A 135 -2.16 -0.35 4.07
CA ALA A 135 -0.91 0.28 3.64
C ALA A 135 -0.15 -0.62 2.65
N CYS A 136 0.01 -0.15 1.41
CA CYS A 136 0.68 -0.88 0.34
C CYS A 136 1.39 0.08 -0.62
N LYS A 137 2.09 -0.44 -1.63
CA LYS A 137 2.76 0.41 -2.63
C LYS A 137 1.79 1.25 -3.45
N ALA A 138 0.57 0.77 -3.69
CA ALA A 138 -0.44 1.49 -4.46
C ALA A 138 -0.88 2.80 -3.80
N ASN A 139 -0.91 2.83 -2.46
CA ASN A 139 -1.30 4.01 -1.69
C ASN A 139 -0.14 4.69 -0.96
N LYS A 140 1.11 4.40 -1.36
CA LYS A 140 2.29 5.06 -0.85
C LYS A 140 2.64 6.28 -1.69
N LEU A 141 2.59 7.46 -1.09
CA LEU A 141 3.13 8.69 -1.66
C LEU A 141 4.34 9.14 -0.84
N LYS A 142 5.29 9.85 -1.45
CA LYS A 142 6.44 10.42 -0.73
C LYS A 142 6.85 11.75 -1.33
N THR A 143 7.35 12.65 -0.47
CA THR A 143 8.00 13.91 -0.89
C THR A 143 9.41 13.63 -1.42
N ARG A 144 10.03 14.65 -1.98
CA ARG A 144 11.48 14.68 -2.20
C ARG A 144 12.20 14.69 -0.85
N THR A 145 13.43 14.20 -0.85
CA THR A 145 14.30 14.23 0.32
C THR A 145 14.94 15.62 0.43
N GLN A 146 14.95 16.17 1.64
CA GLN A 146 15.71 17.38 1.98
C GLN A 146 16.99 16.95 2.67
N HIS A 147 18.14 17.44 2.21
CA HIS A 147 19.43 16.97 2.71
C HIS A 147 19.98 17.83 3.83
N ASN A 148 20.65 17.18 4.80
CA ASN A 148 21.43 17.79 5.87
C ASN A 148 20.63 18.83 6.69
N THR A 149 19.42 18.50 7.14
CA THR A 149 18.59 19.45 7.88
C THR A 149 17.65 18.79 8.90
N LEU A 150 17.50 19.43 10.05
CA LEU A 150 16.48 19.08 11.04
C LEU A 150 15.20 19.95 10.92
N ASN A 151 15.21 20.93 10.00
CA ASN A 151 14.09 21.84 9.77
C ASN A 151 13.75 21.93 8.26
N PRO A 152 13.38 20.80 7.62
CA PRO A 152 13.11 20.74 6.18
C PRO A 152 11.87 21.56 5.79
N VAL A 153 11.93 22.15 4.58
CA VAL A 153 10.80 22.82 3.93
C VAL A 153 10.56 22.15 2.59
N TRP A 154 9.39 21.51 2.42
CA TRP A 154 9.04 20.82 1.18
C TRP A 154 8.13 21.67 0.30
N ASN A 155 7.04 22.23 0.85
CA ASN A 155 5.98 22.90 0.11
C ASN A 155 5.49 22.06 -1.08
N GLU A 156 5.32 20.76 -0.87
CA GLU A 156 5.02 19.77 -1.90
C GLU A 156 3.63 19.16 -1.68
N SER A 157 2.82 19.12 -2.75
CA SER A 157 1.49 18.52 -2.71
C SER A 157 1.53 17.10 -3.25
N LEU A 158 0.92 16.19 -2.50
CA LEU A 158 0.78 14.77 -2.79
C LEU A 158 -0.71 14.44 -2.87
N THR A 159 -1.19 13.94 -4.01
CA THR A 159 -2.62 13.73 -4.27
C THR A 159 -2.94 12.24 -4.37
N TYR A 160 -3.90 11.79 -3.57
CA TYR A 160 -4.58 10.52 -3.75
C TYR A 160 -5.79 10.71 -4.65
N ASN A 161 -5.91 9.89 -5.70
CA ASN A 161 -7.05 9.89 -6.62
C ASN A 161 -8.00 8.73 -6.30
N GLY A 162 -9.27 8.89 -6.66
CA GLY A 162 -10.30 7.86 -6.48
C GLY A 162 -10.70 7.64 -5.01
N ILE A 163 -10.57 8.65 -4.16
CA ILE A 163 -11.00 8.60 -2.76
C ILE A 163 -12.49 8.90 -2.68
N THR A 164 -13.27 7.93 -2.20
CA THR A 164 -14.72 8.05 -2.06
C THR A 164 -15.13 8.57 -0.67
N ALA A 165 -16.40 8.95 -0.53
CA ALA A 165 -16.97 9.32 0.77
C ALA A 165 -16.89 8.15 1.79
N GLU A 166 -16.97 6.89 1.32
CA GLU A 166 -16.80 5.72 2.15
C GLU A 166 -15.36 5.59 2.67
N ASP A 167 -14.36 5.85 1.83
CA ASP A 167 -12.96 5.91 2.26
C ASP A 167 -12.74 6.99 3.30
N MET A 168 -13.35 8.18 3.10
CA MET A 168 -13.27 9.27 4.07
C MET A 168 -13.86 8.91 5.42
N ALA A 169 -14.92 8.11 5.45
CA ALA A 169 -15.53 7.65 6.70
C ALA A 169 -14.66 6.61 7.44
N ARG A 170 -13.91 5.78 6.71
CA ARG A 170 -13.25 4.58 7.24
C ARG A 170 -11.73 4.70 7.36
N LYS A 171 -11.07 5.42 6.42
CA LYS A 171 -9.60 5.44 6.35
C LYS A 171 -8.98 6.48 7.26
N THR A 172 -7.72 6.24 7.60
CA THR A 172 -6.85 7.13 8.36
C THR A 172 -5.60 7.41 7.53
N LEU A 173 -5.25 8.66 7.36
CA LEU A 173 -3.99 9.06 6.74
C LEU A 173 -2.87 8.94 7.79
N ARG A 174 -1.87 8.11 7.50
CA ARG A 174 -0.62 8.00 8.24
C ARG A 174 0.44 8.81 7.53
N ILE A 175 1.07 9.72 8.25
CA ILE A 175 2.13 10.60 7.75
C ILE A 175 3.38 10.30 8.55
N SER A 176 4.40 9.72 7.91
CA SER A 176 5.65 9.31 8.54
C SER A 176 6.80 10.15 8.01
N VAL A 177 7.63 10.68 8.90
CA VAL A 177 8.91 11.31 8.57
C VAL A 177 10.02 10.28 8.73
N CYS A 178 10.80 10.11 7.69
CA CYS A 178 11.91 9.15 7.63
C CYS A 178 13.17 9.85 7.17
N ASP A 179 14.30 9.34 7.60
CA ASP A 179 15.62 9.68 7.11
C ASP A 179 15.99 8.81 5.91
N GLU A 180 16.53 9.40 4.84
CA GLU A 180 16.98 8.65 3.65
C GLU A 180 18.47 8.35 3.75
N ASP A 181 18.81 7.12 4.11
CA ASP A 181 20.17 6.65 4.09
C ASP A 181 20.48 5.97 2.75
N LYS A 182 21.60 6.36 2.12
CA LYS A 182 22.04 5.82 0.83
C LYS A 182 22.71 4.45 0.94
N LEU A 183 23.20 4.08 2.10
CA LEU A 183 24.02 2.88 2.31
C LEU A 183 23.33 1.81 3.14
N THR A 184 22.37 2.19 3.96
CA THR A 184 21.62 1.29 4.85
C THR A 184 20.12 1.34 4.59
N HIS A 185 19.30 1.10 5.60
CA HIS A 185 17.84 1.18 5.50
C HIS A 185 17.39 2.54 6.01
N ASN A 186 16.41 3.13 5.29
CA ASN A 186 15.82 4.40 5.72
C ASN A 186 15.30 4.30 7.15
N GLU A 187 15.76 5.19 8.00
CA GLU A 187 15.43 5.21 9.42
C GLU A 187 14.13 5.99 9.69
N PHE A 188 13.39 5.54 10.69
CA PHE A 188 12.11 6.14 11.07
C PHE A 188 12.36 7.22 12.13
N ILE A 189 11.94 8.47 11.83
CA ILE A 189 12.03 9.59 12.80
C ILE A 189 10.78 9.65 13.66
N GLY A 190 9.60 9.72 13.03
CA GLY A 190 8.33 9.81 13.74
C GLY A 190 7.13 9.85 12.79
N GLU A 191 5.92 9.75 13.34
CA GLU A 191 4.69 9.78 12.55
C GLU A 191 3.57 10.57 13.22
N THR A 192 2.57 10.94 12.43
CA THR A 192 1.28 11.40 12.92
C THR A 192 0.16 10.74 12.11
N ARG A 193 -1.03 10.65 12.69
CA ARG A 193 -2.20 9.99 12.08
C ARG A 193 -3.40 10.90 12.09
N VAL A 194 -4.06 11.05 10.94
CA VAL A 194 -5.27 11.86 10.78
C VAL A 194 -6.42 10.98 10.31
N PRO A 195 -7.42 10.68 11.16
CA PRO A 195 -8.65 10.02 10.72
C PRO A 195 -9.39 10.90 9.72
N LEU A 196 -9.60 10.38 8.48
CA LEU A 196 -10.20 11.17 7.39
C LEU A 196 -11.63 11.61 7.68
N ARG A 197 -12.38 10.85 8.49
CA ARG A 197 -13.74 11.21 8.95
C ARG A 197 -13.84 12.55 9.71
N ARG A 198 -12.70 13.09 10.15
CA ARG A 198 -12.65 14.41 10.82
C ARG A 198 -12.52 15.58 9.85
N LEU A 199 -12.31 15.31 8.56
CA LEU A 199 -12.20 16.31 7.51
C LEU A 199 -13.59 16.64 6.97
N ARG A 200 -13.80 17.90 6.59
CA ARG A 200 -15.02 18.35 5.91
C ARG A 200 -14.75 18.43 4.42
N PRO A 201 -15.61 17.85 3.57
CA PRO A 201 -15.47 17.96 2.11
C PRO A 201 -15.39 19.43 1.66
N GLY A 202 -14.53 19.70 0.67
CA GLY A 202 -14.34 21.03 0.11
C GLY A 202 -13.65 22.05 1.03
N GLN A 203 -13.27 21.64 2.26
CA GLN A 203 -12.63 22.53 3.21
C GLN A 203 -11.17 22.15 3.47
N LYS A 204 -10.27 23.04 3.10
CA LYS A 204 -8.84 22.90 3.42
C LYS A 204 -8.63 23.00 4.94
N ARG A 205 -7.94 22.03 5.52
CA ARG A 205 -7.62 22.00 6.94
C ARG A 205 -6.11 22.01 7.16
N HIS A 206 -5.66 22.96 7.96
CA HIS A 206 -4.26 23.10 8.36
C HIS A 206 -3.98 22.33 9.65
N PHE A 207 -2.80 21.69 9.70
CA PHE A 207 -2.30 20.93 10.85
C PHE A 207 -0.87 21.36 11.18
N ASN A 208 -0.58 21.41 12.46
CA ASN A 208 0.77 21.52 13.00
C ASN A 208 0.83 20.58 14.22
N LEU A 209 1.40 19.40 14.03
CA LEU A 209 1.34 18.31 15.01
C LEU A 209 2.74 17.85 15.41
N CYS A 210 2.90 17.49 16.68
CA CYS A 210 4.09 16.79 17.16
C CYS A 210 4.15 15.40 16.51
N LEU A 211 5.35 14.98 16.17
CA LEU A 211 5.61 13.62 15.72
C LEU A 211 5.64 12.69 16.94
N GLU A 212 5.03 11.53 16.75
CA GLU A 212 4.95 10.48 17.75
C GLU A 212 5.82 9.30 17.34
N ARG A 213 6.31 8.54 18.33
CA ARG A 213 6.94 7.23 18.07
C ARG A 213 5.88 6.28 17.51
N GLN A 214 6.29 5.34 16.69
CA GLN A 214 5.39 4.29 16.22
C GLN A 214 4.85 3.54 17.43
N GLN A 215 3.54 3.68 17.69
CA GLN A 215 2.89 2.96 18.79
C GLN A 215 2.95 1.46 18.48
N PRO A 216 3.55 0.65 19.34
CA PRO A 216 3.41 -0.80 19.21
C PRO A 216 1.93 -1.11 19.39
N LEU A 217 1.30 -1.70 18.36
CA LEU A 217 -0.03 -2.29 18.52
C LEU A 217 0.02 -3.24 19.72
N ALA A 218 -0.95 -3.09 20.62
CA ALA A 218 -1.08 -3.94 21.80
C ALA A 218 -0.97 -5.41 21.37
N SER A 219 0.19 -6.01 21.60
CA SER A 219 0.47 -7.38 21.20
C SER A 219 0.51 -8.27 22.44
N PRO A 220 0.11 -9.56 22.31
CA PRO A 220 0.26 -10.53 23.38
C PRO A 220 1.73 -10.59 23.81
N SER A 221 1.95 -10.67 25.07
CA SER A 221 3.18 -10.37 25.84
C SER A 221 4.39 -11.27 25.65
N SER A 222 4.67 -11.84 24.47
CA SER A 222 5.81 -12.76 24.34
C SER A 222 6.65 -12.70 23.06
N MET A 223 6.47 -11.70 22.21
CA MET A 223 7.28 -11.60 20.98
C MET A 223 8.51 -10.69 21.20
N THR A 224 9.66 -11.09 20.66
CA THR A 224 10.87 -10.27 20.64
C THR A 224 10.63 -8.95 19.90
N ALA A 225 11.40 -7.89 20.20
CA ALA A 225 11.20 -6.56 19.62
C ALA A 225 11.24 -6.55 18.08
N ALA A 226 12.10 -7.37 17.47
CA ALA A 226 12.19 -7.52 16.01
C ALA A 226 10.91 -8.14 15.40
N LEU A 227 10.38 -9.18 16.02
CA LEU A 227 9.13 -9.82 15.58
C LEU A 227 7.92 -8.90 15.81
N ARG A 228 7.94 -8.04 16.83
CA ARG A 228 6.91 -7.02 17.06
C ARG A 228 6.86 -6.01 15.92
N GLY A 229 7.99 -5.52 15.47
CA GLY A 229 8.07 -4.59 14.33
C GLY A 229 7.48 -5.18 13.06
N ILE A 230 7.84 -6.42 12.73
CA ILE A 230 7.31 -7.15 11.55
C ILE A 230 5.81 -7.43 11.72
N SER A 231 5.37 -7.86 12.89
CA SER A 231 3.96 -8.15 13.16
C SER A 231 3.08 -6.90 13.07
N CYS A 232 3.56 -5.75 13.56
CA CYS A 232 2.85 -4.48 13.41
C CYS A 232 2.73 -4.07 11.94
N TYR A 233 3.81 -4.22 11.17
CA TYR A 233 3.81 -3.93 9.73
C TYR A 233 2.87 -4.85 8.96
N LEU A 234 2.87 -6.16 9.23
CA LEU A 234 1.98 -7.14 8.60
C LEU A 234 0.51 -6.88 8.95
N ARG A 235 0.19 -6.54 10.23
CA ARG A 235 -1.19 -6.20 10.63
C ARG A 235 -1.72 -4.92 9.98
N GLU A 236 -0.86 -3.96 9.68
CA GLU A 236 -1.25 -2.76 8.92
C GLU A 236 -1.47 -3.06 7.43
N LEU A 237 -0.87 -4.15 6.93
CA LEU A 237 -1.06 -4.64 5.56
C LEU A 237 -2.29 -5.56 5.44
N GLU A 238 -2.70 -6.21 6.53
CA GLU A 238 -3.87 -7.09 6.53
C GLU A 238 -5.14 -6.28 6.77
N PRO A 239 -6.14 -6.37 5.89
CA PRO A 239 -7.46 -5.81 6.16
C PRO A 239 -8.10 -6.55 7.36
N PRO A 240 -8.95 -5.89 8.17
CA PRO A 240 -9.68 -6.55 9.25
C PRO A 240 -10.43 -7.77 8.74
N ALA A 241 -10.48 -8.85 9.55
CA ALA A 241 -11.20 -10.07 9.21
C ALA A 241 -12.67 -9.74 8.84
N GLY A 242 -13.07 -10.06 7.63
CA GLY A 242 -14.36 -9.68 7.01
C GLY A 242 -14.26 -8.65 5.88
N TRP A 243 -13.08 -8.09 5.61
CA TRP A 243 -12.84 -7.08 4.56
C TRP A 243 -12.05 -7.65 3.37
N ALA A 244 -12.02 -8.94 3.20
CA ALA A 244 -11.30 -9.65 2.14
C ALA A 244 -11.98 -9.55 0.74
N LEU A 245 -12.57 -8.42 0.42
CA LEU A 245 -12.62 -7.96 -0.97
C LEU A 245 -11.22 -7.44 -1.26
N GLU A 246 -10.41 -8.22 -1.95
CA GLU A 246 -9.14 -7.77 -2.49
C GLU A 246 -9.39 -6.47 -3.24
N GLU A 247 -8.90 -5.34 -2.69
CA GLU A 247 -9.01 -4.06 -3.38
C GLU A 247 -8.24 -4.17 -4.70
N ARG A 248 -8.97 -4.29 -5.82
CA ARG A 248 -8.40 -4.42 -7.17
C ARG A 248 -8.06 -3.06 -7.78
N GLY A 249 -8.47 -1.98 -7.10
CA GLY A 249 -8.31 -0.62 -7.53
C GLY A 249 -9.57 -0.04 -8.16
N ARG A 250 -9.42 1.12 -8.76
CA ARG A 250 -10.49 1.89 -9.39
C ARG A 250 -10.07 2.42 -10.74
N ILE A 251 -11.06 2.67 -11.60
CA ILE A 251 -10.88 3.26 -12.93
C ILE A 251 -11.79 4.47 -13.11
N LEU A 252 -11.25 5.56 -13.64
CA LEU A 252 -11.99 6.74 -14.04
C LEU A 252 -12.28 6.65 -15.53
N LEU A 253 -13.58 6.63 -15.86
CA LEU A 253 -14.10 6.58 -17.21
C LEU A 253 -14.91 7.84 -17.51
N ALA A 254 -14.83 8.33 -18.74
CA ALA A 254 -15.80 9.29 -19.25
C ALA A 254 -16.58 8.66 -20.40
N LEU A 255 -17.90 8.83 -20.38
CA LEU A 255 -18.79 8.41 -21.44
C LEU A 255 -19.46 9.64 -22.08
N THR A 256 -19.52 9.65 -23.42
CA THR A 256 -20.24 10.68 -24.18
C THR A 256 -20.91 10.03 -25.38
N TYR A 257 -22.23 10.09 -25.47
CA TYR A 257 -22.90 9.78 -26.71
C TYR A 257 -22.85 11.01 -27.62
N ILE A 258 -22.19 10.91 -28.77
CA ILE A 258 -22.04 12.01 -29.74
C ILE A 258 -23.13 11.89 -30.79
N SER A 259 -24.18 12.73 -30.71
CA SER A 259 -25.36 12.69 -31.58
C SER A 259 -25.01 12.92 -33.04
N GLU A 260 -24.12 13.90 -33.32
CA GLU A 260 -23.71 14.22 -34.68
C GLU A 260 -23.00 13.05 -35.39
N ARG A 261 -22.17 12.30 -34.63
CA ARG A 261 -21.39 11.16 -35.14
C ARG A 261 -22.11 9.82 -34.98
N ARG A 262 -23.29 9.80 -34.34
CA ARG A 262 -24.05 8.61 -33.99
C ARG A 262 -23.18 7.53 -33.37
N GLY A 263 -22.59 7.83 -32.22
CA GLY A 263 -21.71 6.89 -31.60
C GLY A 263 -21.35 7.23 -30.15
N LEU A 264 -20.89 6.19 -29.46
CA LEU A 264 -20.45 6.27 -28.07
C LEU A 264 -18.93 6.50 -28.03
N LEU A 265 -18.53 7.61 -27.43
CA LEU A 265 -17.14 7.89 -27.07
C LEU A 265 -16.89 7.39 -25.66
N VAL A 266 -15.91 6.51 -25.50
CA VAL A 266 -15.44 5.97 -24.23
C VAL A 266 -14.02 6.48 -23.99
N SER A 267 -13.85 7.30 -22.97
CA SER A 267 -12.53 7.81 -22.57
C SER A 267 -12.03 7.04 -21.35
N ILE A 268 -10.89 6.37 -21.48
CA ILE A 268 -10.16 5.76 -20.39
C ILE A 268 -9.18 6.79 -19.84
N LEU A 269 -9.48 7.37 -18.68
CA LEU A 269 -8.70 8.48 -18.14
C LEU A 269 -7.51 7.98 -17.32
N ARG A 270 -7.79 7.26 -16.23
CA ARG A 270 -6.77 6.73 -15.33
C ARG A 270 -7.29 5.59 -14.46
N CYS A 271 -6.35 4.84 -13.88
CA CYS A 271 -6.66 3.97 -12.74
C CYS A 271 -5.98 4.48 -11.47
N ALA A 272 -6.48 4.04 -10.32
CA ALA A 272 -5.90 4.33 -9.01
C ALA A 272 -5.93 3.08 -8.14
N HIS A 273 -4.88 2.94 -7.32
CA HIS A 273 -4.76 1.88 -6.32
C HIS A 273 -4.88 0.45 -6.88
N LEU A 274 -4.36 0.21 -8.09
CA LEU A 274 -4.39 -1.12 -8.71
C LEU A 274 -3.66 -2.15 -7.85
N ALA A 275 -4.13 -3.41 -7.90
CA ALA A 275 -3.42 -4.52 -7.31
C ALA A 275 -2.07 -4.73 -8.02
N ALA A 276 -1.04 -5.04 -7.24
CA ALA A 276 0.27 -5.39 -7.75
C ALA A 276 0.29 -6.87 -8.14
N MET A 277 0.63 -7.18 -9.40
CA MET A 277 0.71 -8.56 -9.89
C MET A 277 2.15 -9.07 -9.91
N ASP A 278 3.13 -8.19 -10.11
CA ASP A 278 4.53 -8.53 -10.09
C ASP A 278 5.10 -8.77 -8.68
N VAL A 279 6.10 -9.65 -8.58
CA VAL A 279 6.87 -9.90 -7.35
C VAL A 279 7.53 -8.63 -6.81
N CYS A 280 7.89 -7.67 -7.69
CA CYS A 280 8.43 -6.37 -7.29
C CYS A 280 7.37 -5.43 -6.69
N GLY A 281 6.09 -5.85 -6.64
CA GLY A 281 4.97 -5.09 -6.09
C GLY A 281 4.53 -3.93 -6.96
N TYR A 282 4.66 -4.06 -8.29
CA TYR A 282 4.11 -3.19 -9.32
C TYR A 282 3.32 -4.02 -10.33
N SER A 283 2.81 -3.36 -11.36
CA SER A 283 2.22 -3.94 -12.55
C SER A 283 2.58 -3.08 -13.76
N ASP A 284 2.50 -3.64 -14.95
CA ASP A 284 2.58 -2.96 -16.25
C ASP A 284 1.16 -2.86 -16.86
N PRO A 285 0.24 -2.04 -16.28
CA PRO A 285 -1.18 -2.14 -16.58
C PRO A 285 -1.56 -1.57 -17.94
N TYR A 286 -2.58 -2.21 -18.53
CA TYR A 286 -3.31 -1.71 -19.69
C TYR A 286 -4.79 -2.10 -19.60
N VAL A 287 -5.65 -1.36 -20.28
CA VAL A 287 -7.11 -1.53 -20.25
C VAL A 287 -7.60 -2.08 -21.57
N LYS A 288 -8.51 -3.04 -21.53
CA LYS A 288 -9.30 -3.49 -22.68
C LYS A 288 -10.73 -3.01 -22.51
N ALA A 289 -11.33 -2.50 -23.58
CA ALA A 289 -12.73 -2.10 -23.64
C ALA A 289 -13.44 -2.89 -24.74
N TYR A 290 -14.62 -3.42 -24.41
CA TYR A 290 -15.48 -4.16 -25.33
C TYR A 290 -16.92 -3.68 -25.20
N LEU A 291 -17.57 -3.42 -26.32
CA LEU A 291 -19.01 -3.17 -26.36
C LEU A 291 -19.73 -4.48 -26.76
N LYS A 292 -20.47 -5.09 -25.84
CA LYS A 292 -21.14 -6.38 -26.05
C LYS A 292 -22.64 -6.25 -26.10
N PRO A 293 -23.34 -7.20 -26.80
CA PRO A 293 -22.79 -8.27 -27.62
C PRO A 293 -22.04 -7.76 -28.85
N ASP A 294 -20.92 -8.44 -29.21
CA ASP A 294 -20.04 -8.10 -30.34
C ASP A 294 -19.87 -9.34 -31.22
N GLU A 295 -20.83 -9.56 -32.15
CA GLU A 295 -20.85 -10.73 -33.03
C GLU A 295 -19.67 -10.73 -34.00
N GLU A 296 -19.23 -9.55 -34.43
CA GLU A 296 -18.16 -9.41 -35.41
C GLU A 296 -16.78 -9.32 -34.78
N LYS A 297 -16.67 -9.27 -33.45
CA LYS A 297 -15.43 -9.12 -32.67
C LYS A 297 -14.63 -7.87 -33.05
N LYS A 298 -15.29 -6.81 -33.50
CA LYS A 298 -14.69 -5.54 -33.93
C LYS A 298 -14.67 -4.47 -32.84
N SER A 299 -15.42 -4.66 -31.75
CA SER A 299 -15.57 -3.66 -30.68
C SER A 299 -14.41 -3.62 -29.69
N LYS A 300 -13.37 -4.41 -29.94
CA LYS A 300 -12.22 -4.48 -29.03
C LYS A 300 -11.27 -3.30 -29.19
N HIS A 301 -11.14 -2.53 -28.13
CA HIS A 301 -10.11 -1.51 -27.98
C HIS A 301 -9.16 -1.84 -26.84
N LYS A 302 -7.95 -1.29 -26.89
CA LYS A 302 -6.89 -1.52 -25.91
C LYS A 302 -6.05 -0.26 -25.79
N THR A 303 -5.80 0.15 -24.54
CA THR A 303 -4.88 1.27 -24.25
C THR A 303 -3.42 0.89 -24.44
N THR A 304 -2.56 1.88 -24.42
CA THR A 304 -1.11 1.68 -24.27
C THR A 304 -0.79 1.05 -22.91
N VAL A 305 0.31 0.30 -22.85
CA VAL A 305 0.81 -0.28 -21.59
C VAL A 305 1.58 0.79 -20.81
N LYS A 306 1.25 0.98 -19.54
CA LYS A 306 2.00 1.86 -18.63
C LYS A 306 2.88 1.01 -17.73
N LYS A 307 4.20 1.29 -17.71
CA LYS A 307 5.15 0.41 -17.02
C LYS A 307 5.33 0.75 -15.55
N LYS A 308 5.42 -0.28 -14.71
CA LYS A 308 5.81 -0.19 -13.28
C LYS A 308 5.00 0.83 -12.49
N THR A 309 3.67 0.81 -12.63
CA THR A 309 2.78 1.72 -11.93
C THR A 309 1.50 1.02 -11.45
N LEU A 310 0.99 1.46 -10.31
CA LEU A 310 -0.32 1.05 -9.78
C LEU A 310 -1.36 2.18 -9.88
N ASN A 311 -0.95 3.33 -10.45
CA ASN A 311 -1.79 4.50 -10.68
C ASN A 311 -1.55 5.04 -12.10
N PRO A 312 -1.86 4.27 -13.16
CA PRO A 312 -1.60 4.67 -14.54
C PRO A 312 -2.54 5.78 -15.00
N GLU A 313 -2.01 6.69 -15.82
CA GLU A 313 -2.78 7.68 -16.58
C GLU A 313 -2.73 7.31 -18.05
N TYR A 314 -3.92 7.23 -18.69
CA TYR A 314 -4.05 6.87 -20.09
C TYR A 314 -4.46 8.06 -20.93
N ASN A 315 -5.60 8.70 -20.62
CA ASN A 315 -6.22 9.77 -21.39
C ASN A 315 -6.40 9.35 -22.87
N GLU A 316 -6.92 8.13 -23.08
CA GLU A 316 -7.15 7.54 -24.39
C GLU A 316 -8.63 7.39 -24.67
N ASP A 317 -9.04 7.75 -25.88
CA ASP A 317 -10.43 7.76 -26.33
C ASP A 317 -10.69 6.65 -27.35
N PHE A 318 -11.82 5.96 -27.20
CA PHE A 318 -12.29 4.93 -28.10
C PHE A 318 -13.70 5.24 -28.58
N PHE A 319 -13.90 5.26 -29.89
CA PHE A 319 -15.19 5.59 -30.50
C PHE A 319 -15.86 4.32 -31.05
N TYR A 320 -17.12 4.12 -30.67
CA TYR A 320 -17.97 3.05 -31.14
C TYR A 320 -19.11 3.63 -31.99
N GLU A 321 -19.12 3.31 -33.29
CA GLU A 321 -20.23 3.67 -34.18
C GLU A 321 -21.46 2.81 -33.84
N ILE A 322 -22.48 3.42 -33.24
CA ILE A 322 -23.69 2.73 -32.79
C ILE A 322 -24.80 3.73 -32.59
N GLU A 323 -26.05 3.35 -33.05
CA GLU A 323 -27.23 4.16 -32.81
C GLU A 323 -27.59 4.18 -31.31
N GLN A 324 -28.11 5.32 -30.86
CA GLN A 324 -28.49 5.48 -29.44
C GLN A 324 -29.56 4.47 -29.00
N SER A 325 -30.50 4.09 -29.90
CA SER A 325 -31.52 3.08 -29.65
C SER A 325 -30.92 1.71 -29.29
N ASP A 326 -29.79 1.35 -29.92
CA ASP A 326 -29.19 0.03 -29.79
C ASP A 326 -28.36 -0.09 -28.52
N LEU A 327 -27.89 1.04 -27.96
CA LEU A 327 -27.14 1.07 -26.71
C LEU A 327 -27.93 0.50 -25.52
N GLY A 328 -29.27 0.55 -25.59
CA GLY A 328 -30.11 -0.08 -24.56
C GLY A 328 -29.93 -1.59 -24.42
N GLN A 329 -29.42 -2.26 -25.45
CA GLN A 329 -29.16 -3.70 -25.48
C GLN A 329 -27.66 -4.02 -25.36
N LYS A 330 -26.81 -3.02 -25.24
CA LYS A 330 -25.36 -3.18 -25.11
C LYS A 330 -24.90 -3.03 -23.68
N SER A 331 -23.72 -3.60 -23.41
CA SER A 331 -22.95 -3.38 -22.21
C SER A 331 -21.48 -3.11 -22.57
N LEU A 332 -20.86 -2.20 -21.84
CA LEU A 332 -19.44 -1.89 -21.98
C LEU A 332 -18.66 -2.66 -20.92
N GLU A 333 -17.87 -3.62 -21.35
CA GLU A 333 -16.96 -4.36 -20.48
C GLU A 333 -15.58 -3.70 -20.51
N ILE A 334 -15.11 -3.31 -19.35
CA ILE A 334 -13.78 -2.74 -19.13
C ILE A 334 -12.99 -3.70 -18.27
N THR A 335 -11.80 -4.10 -18.72
CA THR A 335 -10.91 -5.00 -17.99
C THR A 335 -9.49 -4.46 -17.95
N VAL A 336 -8.86 -4.50 -16.79
CA VAL A 336 -7.48 -4.07 -16.55
C VAL A 336 -6.61 -5.31 -16.40
N TRP A 337 -5.48 -5.30 -17.09
CA TRP A 337 -4.57 -6.43 -17.18
C TRP A 337 -3.14 -5.98 -16.94
N ASP A 338 -2.35 -6.83 -16.33
CA ASP A 338 -0.90 -6.70 -16.26
C ASP A 338 -0.25 -7.29 -17.52
N TYR A 339 0.68 -6.58 -18.11
CA TYR A 339 1.38 -7.01 -19.31
C TYR A 339 2.68 -7.71 -18.96
N ASP A 340 2.73 -9.02 -19.24
CA ASP A 340 3.89 -9.86 -19.05
C ASP A 340 4.58 -10.19 -20.37
N ILE A 341 5.91 -10.06 -20.40
CA ILE A 341 6.72 -10.47 -21.56
C ILE A 341 6.96 -11.98 -21.49
N GLY A 342 6.41 -12.71 -22.46
CA GLY A 342 6.65 -14.15 -22.59
C GLY A 342 5.81 -15.05 -21.68
N LYS A 343 4.81 -14.49 -21.00
CA LYS A 343 3.80 -15.21 -20.22
C LYS A 343 2.39 -14.76 -20.59
N SER A 344 1.38 -15.43 -20.04
CA SER A 344 0.00 -14.93 -20.10
C SER A 344 -0.11 -13.67 -19.22
N ASN A 345 -0.82 -12.66 -19.73
CA ASN A 345 -1.09 -11.45 -18.96
C ASN A 345 -2.01 -11.77 -17.78
N ASP A 346 -1.72 -11.20 -16.60
CA ASP A 346 -2.50 -11.40 -15.41
C ASP A 346 -3.68 -10.43 -15.33
N PHE A 347 -4.84 -10.92 -14.88
CA PHE A 347 -6.05 -10.12 -14.72
C PHE A 347 -5.99 -9.34 -13.41
N ILE A 348 -6.01 -8.00 -13.51
CA ILE A 348 -6.04 -7.13 -12.33
C ILE A 348 -7.47 -6.95 -11.83
N GLY A 349 -8.40 -6.58 -12.70
CA GLY A 349 -9.78 -6.37 -12.32
C GLY A 349 -10.65 -5.90 -13.49
N GLY A 350 -11.98 -5.92 -13.31
CA GLY A 350 -12.92 -5.52 -14.34
C GLY A 350 -14.15 -4.82 -13.80
N VAL A 351 -14.86 -4.14 -14.70
CA VAL A 351 -16.16 -3.52 -14.45
C VAL A 351 -16.99 -3.57 -15.73
N THR A 352 -18.32 -3.75 -15.57
CA THR A 352 -19.28 -3.75 -16.68
C THR A 352 -20.28 -2.62 -16.47
N LEU A 353 -20.47 -1.79 -17.50
CA LEU A 353 -21.48 -0.72 -17.53
C LEU A 353 -22.58 -1.13 -18.51
N GLY A 354 -23.83 -0.89 -18.15
CA GLY A 354 -24.99 -1.27 -18.97
C GLY A 354 -26.28 -1.18 -18.18
N LEU A 355 -27.42 -1.36 -18.84
CA LEU A 355 -28.72 -1.33 -18.15
C LEU A 355 -28.90 -2.45 -17.13
N GLY A 356 -28.25 -3.60 -17.34
CA GLY A 356 -28.24 -4.75 -16.42
C GLY A 356 -27.21 -4.66 -15.31
N ALA A 357 -26.31 -3.67 -15.32
CA ALA A 357 -25.28 -3.51 -14.32
C ALA A 357 -25.85 -3.00 -12.97
N PRO A 358 -25.23 -3.31 -11.83
CA PRO A 358 -25.69 -2.80 -10.53
C PRO A 358 -25.21 -1.37 -10.27
N GLY A 359 -25.92 -0.66 -9.38
CA GLY A 359 -25.48 0.57 -8.73
C GLY A 359 -24.99 1.69 -9.66
N GLU A 360 -23.81 2.20 -9.36
CA GLU A 360 -23.19 3.34 -10.07
C GLU A 360 -22.86 3.04 -11.53
N CYS A 361 -22.56 1.79 -11.88
CA CYS A 361 -22.27 1.38 -13.26
C CYS A 361 -23.50 1.55 -14.16
N ARG A 362 -24.66 1.16 -13.65
CA ARG A 362 -25.94 1.40 -14.34
C ARG A 362 -26.27 2.88 -14.42
N GLN A 363 -26.06 3.62 -13.34
CA GLN A 363 -26.38 5.04 -13.30
C GLN A 363 -25.53 5.85 -14.28
N HIS A 364 -24.22 5.58 -14.36
CA HIS A 364 -23.33 6.22 -15.33
C HIS A 364 -23.77 5.94 -16.77
N TRP A 365 -24.12 4.66 -17.07
CA TRP A 365 -24.64 4.27 -18.39
C TRP A 365 -25.95 4.98 -18.73
N LEU A 366 -26.93 4.99 -17.82
CA LEU A 366 -28.20 5.66 -18.00
C LEU A 366 -28.04 7.16 -18.22
N SER A 367 -27.21 7.81 -17.42
CA SER A 367 -26.96 9.24 -17.54
C SER A 367 -26.38 9.59 -18.90
N CYS A 368 -25.45 8.77 -19.44
CA CYS A 368 -24.91 8.94 -20.79
C CYS A 368 -25.99 8.83 -21.88
N LEU A 369 -26.94 7.91 -21.73
CA LEU A 369 -28.05 7.78 -22.68
C LEU A 369 -29.07 8.92 -22.58
N GLN A 370 -29.30 9.46 -21.39
CA GLN A 370 -30.28 10.51 -21.13
C GLN A 370 -29.76 11.93 -21.48
N THR A 371 -28.43 12.11 -21.45
CA THR A 371 -27.79 13.42 -21.73
C THR A 371 -26.75 13.28 -22.85
N PRO A 372 -27.21 13.08 -24.10
CA PRO A 372 -26.29 13.05 -25.23
C PRO A 372 -25.51 14.36 -25.34
N ASP A 373 -24.33 14.28 -25.95
CA ASP A 373 -23.39 15.38 -26.14
C ASP A 373 -22.79 15.98 -24.85
N CYS A 374 -23.08 15.34 -23.69
CA CYS A 374 -22.48 15.64 -22.41
C CYS A 374 -21.40 14.63 -22.03
N ARG A 375 -20.23 15.10 -21.68
CA ARG A 375 -19.14 14.28 -21.15
C ARG A 375 -19.41 14.00 -19.66
N LEU A 376 -19.60 12.73 -19.32
CA LEU A 376 -19.87 12.28 -17.96
C LEU A 376 -18.72 11.46 -17.44
N GLU A 377 -18.05 11.95 -16.39
CA GLU A 377 -16.92 11.27 -15.74
C GLU A 377 -17.36 10.59 -14.45
N HIS A 378 -16.95 9.33 -14.26
CA HIS A 378 -17.27 8.61 -13.05
C HIS A 378 -16.18 7.60 -12.67
N TRP A 379 -15.90 7.50 -11.37
CA TRP A 379 -15.03 6.47 -10.81
C TRP A 379 -15.78 5.16 -10.62
N HIS A 380 -15.19 4.05 -11.05
CA HIS A 380 -15.72 2.71 -10.85
C HIS A 380 -14.74 1.83 -10.08
N THR A 381 -15.25 1.07 -9.12
CA THR A 381 -14.47 0.06 -8.41
C THR A 381 -14.29 -1.16 -9.30
N LEU A 382 -13.05 -1.64 -9.41
CA LEU A 382 -12.72 -2.87 -10.13
C LEU A 382 -13.00 -4.09 -9.24
N THR A 383 -13.61 -5.12 -9.83
CA THR A 383 -13.88 -6.40 -9.18
C THR A 383 -12.91 -7.47 -9.67
N ASN A 384 -12.71 -8.52 -8.89
CA ASN A 384 -11.90 -9.69 -9.28
C ASN A 384 -12.66 -10.66 -10.20
N GLU A 385 -13.91 -10.37 -10.52
CA GLU A 385 -14.71 -11.18 -11.41
C GLU A 385 -14.39 -10.80 -12.86
N LEU A 386 -13.93 -11.77 -13.66
CA LEU A 386 -13.93 -11.60 -15.10
C LEU A 386 -15.38 -11.40 -15.52
N PRO A 387 -15.71 -10.31 -16.28
CA PRO A 387 -17.02 -10.16 -16.84
C PRO A 387 -17.36 -11.46 -17.57
N GLU A 388 -18.44 -12.13 -17.14
CA GLU A 388 -18.87 -13.36 -17.76
C GLU A 388 -19.05 -13.09 -19.26
N SER A 389 -18.23 -13.74 -20.07
CA SER A 389 -18.62 -13.94 -21.45
C SER A 389 -19.94 -14.70 -21.36
N SER A 390 -21.06 -13.99 -21.54
CA SER A 390 -22.37 -14.60 -21.56
C SER A 390 -22.32 -15.80 -22.54
N ALA A 391 -22.11 -16.98 -21.93
CA ALA A 391 -22.43 -18.23 -22.55
C ALA A 391 -23.97 -18.24 -22.66
N PHE A 392 -24.52 -17.55 -23.65
CA PHE A 392 -25.76 -17.96 -24.20
C PHE A 392 -25.46 -19.29 -24.87
N GLY A 393 -25.69 -20.36 -24.11
CA GLY A 393 -25.86 -21.68 -24.63
C GLY A 393 -27.05 -21.71 -25.59
N PRO A 394 -27.15 -22.75 -26.40
CA PRO A 394 -27.91 -22.83 -27.61
C PRO A 394 -29.39 -22.61 -27.44
#